data_77b7f8acead9013926e82577d4489af8
#
_entry.id   77b7f8acead9013926e82577d4489af8
#
_cell.length_a   1.000
_cell.length_b   1.000
_cell.length_c   1.000
_cell.angle_alpha   90.00
_cell.angle_beta   90.00
_cell.angle_gamma   90.00
#
_symmetry.space_group_name_H-M   'P 1'
#
loop_
_entity.id
_entity.type
_entity.pdbx_description
1 polymer ?
#
loop_
_entity_poly.entity_id
_entity_poly.type
_entity_poly.pdbx_seq_one_letter_code
_entity_poly.pdbx_strand_id
1 'polypeptide(L)'
;MFLYGFVGNAPCGGLLLEKLQACTQQGLDGYGAALMQGGELLCAKSKESVAALAQQLPESAASCGLVHARFATCGGRTAENVHPFVTDDYCLAMNGTVENAVALRSALNLLPYPDSDGAVLAALLQAYADSGTVAALRLCCREARGNYALTVLHRGEECLFACAHGAPLYAAVGGGSACVSSDLAALEPDQMKIYVLSAGECVQLRPGKLQFWNAKGKKIKKSPCAVTLRRPPAAGFADPGEALQALPGDLELLLHRFVRGDQPRLGKSRLRPRGISRVLLVGCGTSYQLAQAAACNFESVCDVPAFAYSAGEFCAGGVVCDRGALVVGISASGQTAEVAEALQKAAAFGARTAALTGDPDSP
;
A
#
# COMPACT_ATOMS: atom_id res chain seq x y z
N MET A 1 1.95 -0.32 6.73
CA MET A 1 0.50 -0.12 6.99
C MET A 1 -0.29 -1.16 6.20
N PHE A 2 -1.39 -1.63 6.76
CA PHE A 2 -2.30 -2.58 6.11
C PHE A 2 -3.74 -2.09 6.24
N LEU A 3 -4.51 -2.19 5.17
CA LEU A 3 -5.92 -1.81 5.11
C LEU A 3 -6.68 -2.93 4.41
N TYR A 4 -7.73 -3.42 5.06
CA TYR A 4 -8.62 -4.44 4.50
C TYR A 4 -10.06 -4.18 4.89
N GLY A 5 -10.98 -4.32 3.95
CA GLY A 5 -12.42 -4.23 4.16
C GLY A 5 -13.14 -5.38 3.51
N PHE A 6 -14.22 -5.84 4.12
CA PHE A 6 -15.01 -6.99 3.66
C PHE A 6 -16.50 -6.73 3.82
N VAL A 7 -17.29 -7.22 2.87
CA VAL A 7 -18.74 -7.31 2.93
C VAL A 7 -19.20 -8.62 2.31
N GLY A 8 -20.08 -9.33 3.00
CA GLY A 8 -20.57 -10.65 2.58
C GLY A 8 -21.94 -10.98 3.16
N ASN A 9 -22.28 -12.27 3.18
CA ASN A 9 -23.54 -12.79 3.70
C ASN A 9 -23.37 -13.57 5.03
N ALA A 10 -22.15 -13.63 5.54
CA ALA A 10 -21.80 -14.33 6.78
C ALA A 10 -21.02 -13.41 7.72
N PRO A 11 -20.98 -13.69 9.05
CA PRO A 11 -20.20 -12.93 9.98
C PRO A 11 -18.73 -12.79 9.56
N CYS A 12 -18.18 -11.58 9.60
CA CYS A 12 -16.86 -11.29 9.06
C CYS A 12 -15.78 -10.96 10.12
N GLY A 13 -16.15 -10.80 11.40
CA GLY A 13 -15.22 -10.38 12.45
C GLY A 13 -13.98 -11.28 12.55
N GLY A 14 -14.17 -12.61 12.56
CA GLY A 14 -13.06 -13.57 12.58
C GLY A 14 -12.17 -13.49 11.35
N LEU A 15 -12.75 -13.40 10.15
CA LEU A 15 -12.00 -13.24 8.89
C LEU A 15 -11.17 -11.96 8.89
N LEU A 16 -11.74 -10.84 9.33
CA LEU A 16 -11.03 -9.56 9.38
C LEU A 16 -9.82 -9.61 10.31
N LEU A 17 -9.98 -10.20 11.50
CA LEU A 17 -8.88 -10.39 12.46
C LEU A 17 -7.81 -11.34 11.92
N GLU A 18 -8.20 -12.43 11.24
CA GLU A 18 -7.28 -13.35 10.58
C GLU A 18 -6.44 -12.63 9.50
N LYS A 19 -7.09 -11.86 8.61
CA LYS A 19 -6.38 -11.08 7.59
C LYS A 19 -5.45 -10.04 8.21
N LEU A 20 -5.89 -9.39 9.30
CA LEU A 20 -5.06 -8.44 10.03
C LEU A 20 -3.84 -9.14 10.66
N GLN A 21 -4.02 -10.29 11.31
CA GLN A 21 -2.94 -11.07 11.91
C GLN A 21 -1.93 -11.56 10.87
N ALA A 22 -2.40 -12.04 9.71
CA ALA A 22 -1.55 -12.54 8.64
C ALA A 22 -0.67 -11.45 7.99
N CYS A 23 -1.10 -10.18 8.05
CA CYS A 23 -0.38 -9.04 7.46
C CYS A 23 0.39 -8.21 8.49
N THR A 24 0.43 -8.64 9.78
CA THR A 24 1.18 -7.92 10.81
C THR A 24 2.68 -8.16 10.67
N GLN A 25 3.41 -7.06 10.52
CA GLN A 25 4.87 -7.01 10.58
C GLN A 25 5.31 -6.42 11.91
N GLN A 26 6.56 -6.66 12.31
CA GLN A 26 7.12 -6.02 13.50
C GLN A 26 7.17 -4.49 13.33
N GLY A 27 6.99 -3.75 14.43
CA GLY A 27 7.14 -2.29 14.45
C GLY A 27 5.87 -1.51 14.08
N LEU A 28 4.70 -2.14 14.07
CA LEU A 28 3.43 -1.44 13.91
C LEU A 28 3.03 -0.70 15.19
N ASP A 29 2.38 0.46 15.02
CA ASP A 29 2.05 1.39 16.10
C ASP A 29 0.63 1.20 16.65
N GLY A 30 -0.17 0.35 16.02
CA GLY A 30 -1.52 0.03 16.47
C GLY A 30 -2.38 -0.68 15.44
N TYR A 31 -3.46 -1.25 15.94
CA TYR A 31 -4.41 -2.07 15.22
C TYR A 31 -5.82 -1.58 15.49
N GLY A 32 -6.66 -1.56 14.49
CA GLY A 32 -8.04 -1.20 14.68
C GLY A 32 -8.98 -1.95 13.76
N ALA A 33 -10.21 -2.07 14.23
CA ALA A 33 -11.29 -2.73 13.51
C ALA A 33 -12.60 -1.97 13.69
N ALA A 34 -13.44 -2.04 12.67
CA ALA A 34 -14.82 -1.61 12.74
C ALA A 34 -15.72 -2.63 12.05
N LEU A 35 -16.83 -2.94 12.71
CA LEU A 35 -17.87 -3.84 12.23
C LEU A 35 -19.20 -3.09 12.16
N MET A 36 -19.98 -3.36 11.13
CA MET A 36 -21.33 -2.79 10.96
C MET A 36 -22.37 -3.89 11.08
N GLN A 37 -23.32 -3.69 11.98
CA GLN A 37 -24.43 -4.61 12.21
C GLN A 37 -25.72 -3.87 12.50
N GLY A 38 -26.72 -4.02 11.64
CA GLY A 38 -28.05 -3.39 11.85
C GLY A 38 -28.01 -1.87 11.96
N GLY A 39 -27.07 -1.21 11.25
CA GLY A 39 -26.85 0.24 11.32
C GLY A 39 -25.99 0.71 12.50
N GLU A 40 -25.65 -0.19 13.42
CA GLU A 40 -24.73 0.10 14.53
C GLU A 40 -23.28 -0.19 14.13
N LEU A 41 -22.38 0.67 14.60
CA LEU A 41 -20.95 0.58 14.36
C LEU A 41 -20.24 0.13 15.66
N LEU A 42 -19.62 -1.04 15.61
CA LEU A 42 -18.73 -1.55 16.65
C LEU A 42 -17.29 -1.22 16.25
N CYS A 43 -16.60 -0.40 17.02
CA CYS A 43 -15.22 0.02 16.71
C CYS A 43 -14.32 -0.26 17.91
N ALA A 44 -13.16 -0.87 17.64
CA ALA A 44 -12.13 -1.15 18.63
C ALA A 44 -10.76 -0.76 18.11
N LYS A 45 -9.85 -0.40 19.03
CA LYS A 45 -8.46 -0.01 18.73
C LYS A 45 -7.52 -0.57 19.81
N SER A 46 -6.36 -1.06 19.39
CA SER A 46 -5.31 -1.54 20.29
C SER A 46 -3.93 -1.07 19.81
N LYS A 47 -3.08 -0.70 20.75
CA LYS A 47 -1.65 -0.43 20.51
C LYS A 47 -0.78 -1.66 20.74
N GLU A 48 -1.30 -2.69 21.34
CA GLU A 48 -0.54 -3.84 21.81
C GLU A 48 -0.44 -4.94 20.75
N SER A 49 -1.60 -5.52 20.39
CA SER A 49 -1.65 -6.67 19.50
C SER A 49 -3.03 -6.85 18.85
N VAL A 50 -3.10 -7.67 17.81
CA VAL A 50 -4.38 -8.11 17.22
C VAL A 50 -5.19 -8.94 18.23
N ALA A 51 -4.54 -9.72 19.10
CA ALA A 51 -5.22 -10.47 20.16
C ALA A 51 -5.90 -9.55 21.18
N ALA A 52 -5.22 -8.48 21.60
CA ALA A 52 -5.80 -7.46 22.48
C ALA A 52 -6.93 -6.67 21.80
N LEU A 53 -6.84 -6.43 20.48
CA LEU A 53 -7.92 -5.86 19.69
C LEU A 53 -9.15 -6.80 19.66
N ALA A 54 -8.92 -8.11 19.44
CA ALA A 54 -9.98 -9.11 19.38
C ALA A 54 -10.78 -9.20 20.68
N GLN A 55 -10.14 -9.05 21.85
CA GLN A 55 -10.79 -9.03 23.15
C GLN A 55 -11.74 -7.83 23.36
N GLN A 56 -11.52 -6.73 22.61
CA GLN A 56 -12.36 -5.53 22.69
C GLN A 56 -13.56 -5.58 21.73
N LEU A 57 -13.54 -6.49 20.75
CA LEU A 57 -14.64 -6.68 19.80
C LEU A 57 -15.62 -7.72 20.38
N PRO A 58 -16.90 -7.37 20.56
CA PRO A 58 -17.90 -8.35 20.96
C PRO A 58 -18.12 -9.38 19.83
N GLU A 59 -18.59 -10.56 20.19
CA GLU A 59 -19.15 -11.49 19.21
C GLU A 59 -20.26 -10.79 18.42
N SER A 60 -20.17 -10.80 17.13
CA SER A 60 -21.04 -10.03 16.25
C SER A 60 -21.41 -10.83 15.02
N ALA A 61 -22.67 -10.72 14.61
CA ALA A 61 -23.16 -11.24 13.33
C ALA A 61 -22.89 -10.28 12.16
N ALA A 62 -22.08 -9.23 12.37
CA ALA A 62 -21.74 -8.26 11.34
C ALA A 62 -21.13 -8.93 10.10
N SER A 63 -21.72 -8.68 8.95
CA SER A 63 -21.24 -9.18 7.64
C SER A 63 -20.49 -8.13 6.84
N CYS A 64 -20.30 -6.93 7.41
CA CYS A 64 -19.59 -5.81 6.83
C CYS A 64 -18.64 -5.20 7.86
N GLY A 65 -17.40 -4.95 7.46
CA GLY A 65 -16.41 -4.36 8.36
C GLY A 65 -15.07 -4.05 7.68
N LEU A 66 -14.20 -3.40 8.44
CA LEU A 66 -12.83 -3.07 8.02
C LEU A 66 -11.84 -3.26 9.16
N VAL A 67 -10.58 -3.49 8.80
CA VAL A 67 -9.44 -3.53 9.72
C VAL A 67 -8.28 -2.72 9.18
N HIS A 68 -7.46 -2.24 10.09
CA HIS A 68 -6.28 -1.45 9.76
C HIS A 68 -5.11 -1.76 10.71
N ALA A 69 -3.91 -1.88 10.16
CA ALA A 69 -2.66 -1.90 10.91
C ALA A 69 -1.86 -0.64 10.62
N ARG A 70 -1.62 0.15 11.66
CA ARG A 70 -0.97 1.46 11.58
C ARG A 70 0.55 1.35 11.66
N PHE A 71 1.20 2.07 10.76
CA PHE A 71 2.57 2.53 10.91
C PHE A 71 2.54 4.05 10.87
N ALA A 72 2.97 4.71 11.95
CA ALA A 72 2.82 6.16 12.07
C ALA A 72 3.74 6.90 11.08
N THR A 73 3.16 7.51 10.08
CA THR A 73 3.81 8.43 9.14
C THR A 73 3.50 9.89 9.50
N CYS A 74 2.35 10.12 10.13
CA CYS A 74 1.89 11.42 10.59
C CYS A 74 1.18 11.29 11.94
N GLY A 75 1.34 12.28 12.81
CA GLY A 75 0.77 12.29 14.16
C GLY A 75 1.50 11.41 15.17
N GLY A 76 1.19 11.60 16.46
CA GLY A 76 1.79 10.86 17.56
C GLY A 76 1.43 9.36 17.55
N ARG A 77 2.24 8.56 18.26
CA ARG A 77 1.98 7.11 18.47
C ARG A 77 1.01 6.91 19.64
N THR A 78 -0.16 7.52 19.57
CA THR A 78 -1.22 7.45 20.59
C THR A 78 -2.38 6.57 20.13
N ALA A 79 -3.21 6.10 21.06
CA ALA A 79 -4.38 5.26 20.76
C ALA A 79 -5.43 6.04 19.93
N GLU A 80 -5.56 7.34 20.17
CA GLU A 80 -6.48 8.23 19.45
C GLU A 80 -6.14 8.30 17.97
N ASN A 81 -4.86 8.19 17.61
CA ASN A 81 -4.36 8.22 16.24
C ASN A 81 -4.42 6.87 15.51
N VAL A 82 -4.81 5.80 16.19
CA VAL A 82 -5.04 4.50 15.54
C VAL A 82 -6.33 4.59 14.72
N HIS A 83 -6.30 4.11 13.48
CA HIS A 83 -7.50 3.96 12.66
C HIS A 83 -8.39 2.82 13.19
N PRO A 84 -9.69 2.81 12.84
CA PRO A 84 -10.41 3.77 12.03
C PRO A 84 -10.86 5.02 12.82
N PHE A 85 -11.18 6.11 12.09
CA PHE A 85 -11.78 7.31 12.65
C PHE A 85 -13.28 7.32 12.40
N VAL A 86 -14.04 7.56 13.47
CA VAL A 86 -15.52 7.54 13.46
C VAL A 86 -16.04 8.97 13.51
N THR A 87 -16.99 9.26 12.64
CA THR A 87 -17.77 10.51 12.60
C THR A 87 -19.26 10.17 12.72
N ASP A 88 -20.15 11.15 12.54
CA ASP A 88 -21.60 10.93 12.64
C ASP A 88 -22.10 9.92 11.60
N ASP A 89 -21.67 10.04 10.35
CA ASP A 89 -22.14 9.18 9.24
C ASP A 89 -21.12 8.11 8.82
N TYR A 90 -19.83 8.30 9.13
CA TYR A 90 -18.77 7.48 8.55
C TYR A 90 -17.82 6.87 9.56
N CYS A 91 -17.23 5.75 9.18
CA CYS A 91 -16.05 5.18 9.81
C CYS A 91 -14.98 4.96 8.75
N LEU A 92 -13.84 5.64 8.88
CA LEU A 92 -12.79 5.72 7.85
C LEU A 92 -11.48 5.13 8.34
N ALA A 93 -10.87 4.29 7.51
CA ALA A 93 -9.46 3.92 7.62
C ALA A 93 -8.69 4.34 6.35
N MET A 94 -7.42 4.72 6.53
CA MET A 94 -6.56 5.24 5.46
C MET A 94 -5.17 4.62 5.53
N ASN A 95 -4.61 4.29 4.38
CA ASN A 95 -3.18 4.04 4.17
C ASN A 95 -2.59 5.18 3.35
N GLY A 96 -1.41 5.64 3.73
CA GLY A 96 -0.70 6.70 3.02
C GLY A 96 -0.55 7.98 3.84
N THR A 97 -0.47 9.13 3.19
CA THR A 97 -0.22 10.43 3.84
C THR A 97 -0.97 11.55 3.11
N VAL A 98 -1.54 12.47 3.90
CA VAL A 98 -2.17 13.72 3.41
C VAL A 98 -1.23 14.88 3.70
N GLU A 99 -0.60 15.41 2.66
CA GLU A 99 0.45 16.44 2.76
C GLU A 99 -0.08 17.79 3.27
N ASN A 100 -1.30 18.14 2.94
CA ASN A 100 -1.94 19.38 3.36
C ASN A 100 -2.89 19.24 4.57
N ALA A 101 -2.71 18.19 5.38
CA ALA A 101 -3.56 17.91 6.54
C ALA A 101 -3.62 19.09 7.53
N VAL A 102 -2.51 19.80 7.76
CA VAL A 102 -2.47 20.96 8.66
C VAL A 102 -3.38 22.08 8.15
N ALA A 103 -3.33 22.40 6.86
CA ALA A 103 -4.17 23.42 6.26
C ALA A 103 -5.66 23.04 6.31
N LEU A 104 -6.00 21.79 6.01
CA LEU A 104 -7.36 21.25 6.09
C LEU A 104 -7.88 21.26 7.52
N ARG A 105 -7.05 20.89 8.50
CA ARG A 105 -7.39 20.94 9.93
C ARG A 105 -7.79 22.36 10.35
N SER A 106 -7.01 23.36 9.95
CA SER A 106 -7.30 24.76 10.23
C SER A 106 -8.58 25.24 9.55
N ALA A 107 -8.78 24.87 8.29
CA ALA A 107 -9.98 25.24 7.53
C ALA A 107 -11.28 24.64 8.10
N LEU A 108 -11.17 23.43 8.67
CA LEU A 108 -12.29 22.73 9.30
C LEU A 108 -12.46 23.09 10.79
N ASN A 109 -11.61 23.96 11.36
CA ASN A 109 -11.59 24.32 12.78
C ASN A 109 -11.51 23.10 13.72
N LEU A 110 -10.75 22.07 13.36
CA LEU A 110 -10.63 20.86 14.14
C LEU A 110 -9.73 21.07 15.36
N LEU A 111 -10.09 20.40 16.45
CA LEU A 111 -9.24 20.29 17.64
C LEU A 111 -7.86 19.70 17.28
N PRO A 112 -6.81 20.01 18.08
CA PRO A 112 -5.46 19.53 17.80
C PRO A 112 -5.32 18.00 17.82
N TYR A 113 -6.19 17.30 18.52
CA TYR A 113 -6.21 15.84 18.63
C TYR A 113 -7.55 15.24 18.19
N PRO A 114 -7.53 14.08 17.51
CA PRO A 114 -6.36 13.34 17.01
C PRO A 114 -5.56 14.18 16.02
N ASP A 115 -4.21 14.11 16.07
CA ASP A 115 -3.32 14.86 15.17
C ASP A 115 -2.94 14.07 13.90
N SER A 116 -3.55 12.90 13.68
CA SER A 116 -3.43 12.11 12.46
C SER A 116 -4.10 12.80 11.26
N ASP A 117 -3.50 12.66 10.11
CA ASP A 117 -4.05 13.08 8.81
C ASP A 117 -5.31 12.29 8.43
N GLY A 118 -5.40 11.02 8.83
CA GLY A 118 -6.62 10.22 8.67
C GLY A 118 -7.82 10.78 9.43
N ALA A 119 -7.62 11.37 10.62
CA ALA A 119 -8.68 12.06 11.36
C ALA A 119 -9.18 13.30 10.61
N VAL A 120 -8.27 14.03 9.98
CA VAL A 120 -8.62 15.20 9.15
C VAL A 120 -9.45 14.79 7.94
N LEU A 121 -9.07 13.67 7.28
CA LEU A 121 -9.86 13.13 6.16
C LEU A 121 -11.24 12.64 6.59
N ALA A 122 -11.37 12.03 7.76
CA ALA A 122 -12.68 11.62 8.28
C ALA A 122 -13.59 12.83 8.52
N ALA A 123 -13.06 13.91 9.10
CA ALA A 123 -13.81 15.14 9.30
C ALA A 123 -14.16 15.84 7.97
N LEU A 124 -13.25 15.84 7.00
CA LEU A 124 -13.50 16.38 5.67
C LEU A 124 -14.60 15.59 4.94
N LEU A 125 -14.58 14.26 5.06
CA LEU A 125 -15.62 13.39 4.50
C LEU A 125 -16.98 13.70 5.13
N GLN A 126 -17.04 13.88 6.45
CA GLN A 126 -18.25 14.26 7.16
C GLN A 126 -18.78 15.60 6.71
N ALA A 127 -17.92 16.60 6.48
CA ALA A 127 -18.33 17.91 6.00
C ALA A 127 -19.04 17.87 4.62
N TYR A 128 -18.83 16.80 3.85
CA TYR A 128 -19.49 16.58 2.55
C TYR A 128 -20.58 15.51 2.58
N ALA A 129 -21.02 15.04 3.75
CA ALA A 129 -21.95 13.91 3.87
C ALA A 129 -23.26 14.11 3.07
N ASP A 130 -23.83 15.32 3.09
CA ASP A 130 -25.07 15.69 2.38
C ASP A 130 -25.00 15.48 0.85
N SER A 131 -23.80 15.44 0.28
CA SER A 131 -23.61 15.23 -1.17
C SER A 131 -23.73 13.76 -1.59
N GLY A 132 -23.83 12.85 -0.62
CA GLY A 132 -23.77 11.39 -0.79
C GLY A 132 -22.35 10.86 -0.86
N THR A 133 -22.13 9.63 -0.37
CA THR A 133 -20.80 9.06 -0.07
C THR A 133 -19.80 9.12 -1.22
N VAL A 134 -20.22 8.76 -2.45
CA VAL A 134 -19.31 8.79 -3.61
C VAL A 134 -18.91 10.23 -3.98
N ALA A 135 -19.84 11.19 -3.89
CA ALA A 135 -19.53 12.59 -4.14
C ALA A 135 -18.63 13.16 -3.04
N ALA A 136 -18.90 12.83 -1.77
CA ALA A 136 -18.08 13.21 -0.63
C ALA A 136 -16.64 12.69 -0.75
N LEU A 137 -16.44 11.41 -1.07
CA LEU A 137 -15.11 10.83 -1.33
C LEU A 137 -14.36 11.57 -2.44
N ARG A 138 -15.04 11.91 -3.52
CA ARG A 138 -14.44 12.65 -4.63
C ARG A 138 -14.06 14.09 -4.25
N LEU A 139 -14.89 14.76 -3.45
CA LEU A 139 -14.57 16.08 -2.93
C LEU A 139 -13.35 16.02 -2.01
N CYS A 140 -13.28 15.01 -1.13
CA CYS A 140 -12.09 14.75 -0.32
C CYS A 140 -10.84 14.59 -1.18
N CYS A 141 -10.90 13.72 -2.20
CA CYS A 141 -9.76 13.50 -3.11
C CYS A 141 -9.35 14.75 -3.92
N ARG A 142 -10.26 15.68 -4.14
CA ARG A 142 -9.95 16.95 -4.80
C ARG A 142 -9.22 17.93 -3.88
N GLU A 143 -9.56 17.94 -2.60
CA GLU A 143 -9.03 18.91 -1.62
C GLU A 143 -7.81 18.40 -0.88
N ALA A 144 -7.80 17.11 -0.53
CA ALA A 144 -6.68 16.50 0.17
C ALA A 144 -5.58 16.10 -0.83
N ARG A 145 -4.39 16.66 -0.64
CA ARG A 145 -3.20 16.36 -1.46
C ARG A 145 -2.38 15.26 -0.80
N GLY A 146 -1.71 14.44 -1.61
CA GLY A 146 -0.84 13.37 -1.13
C GLY A 146 -1.15 12.03 -1.78
N ASN A 147 -0.53 10.98 -1.27
CA ASN A 147 -0.70 9.61 -1.74
C ASN A 147 -1.39 8.78 -0.65
N TYR A 148 -2.64 8.42 -0.87
CA TYR A 148 -3.41 7.65 0.10
C TYR A 148 -4.48 6.77 -0.55
N ALA A 149 -4.93 5.77 0.20
CA ALA A 149 -6.08 4.93 -0.11
C ALA A 149 -7.03 4.91 1.10
N LEU A 150 -8.33 4.98 0.82
CA LEU A 150 -9.38 5.05 1.83
C LEU A 150 -10.30 3.84 1.76
N THR A 151 -10.74 3.38 2.93
CA THR A 151 -11.89 2.48 3.06
C THR A 151 -12.84 3.06 4.10
N VAL A 152 -14.12 3.08 3.76
CA VAL A 152 -15.16 3.78 4.52
C VAL A 152 -16.38 2.88 4.72
N LEU A 153 -16.85 2.78 5.96
CA LEU A 153 -18.18 2.30 6.31
C LEU A 153 -19.11 3.49 6.42
N HIS A 154 -20.30 3.43 5.85
CA HIS A 154 -21.36 4.41 6.03
C HIS A 154 -22.43 3.84 6.96
N ARG A 155 -22.78 4.56 8.02
CA ARG A 155 -23.72 4.07 9.05
C ARG A 155 -25.12 3.74 8.54
N GLY A 156 -25.60 4.47 7.53
CA GLY A 156 -26.93 4.26 6.95
C GLY A 156 -26.99 3.13 5.91
N GLU A 157 -25.85 2.53 5.53
CA GLU A 157 -25.78 1.51 4.49
C GLU A 157 -24.87 0.36 4.93
N GLU A 158 -25.34 -0.88 4.90
CA GLU A 158 -24.50 -2.05 5.13
C GLU A 158 -23.63 -2.34 3.89
N CYS A 159 -22.73 -1.42 3.58
CA CYS A 159 -21.78 -1.54 2.49
C CYS A 159 -20.49 -0.78 2.79
N LEU A 160 -19.45 -1.12 2.05
CA LEU A 160 -18.18 -0.45 2.06
C LEU A 160 -18.03 0.46 0.85
N PHE A 161 -17.35 1.56 1.07
CA PHE A 161 -16.82 2.38 -0.01
C PHE A 161 -15.30 2.42 0.09
N ALA A 162 -14.63 2.51 -1.06
CA ALA A 162 -13.19 2.70 -1.08
C ALA A 162 -12.78 3.60 -2.23
N CYS A 163 -11.67 4.31 -2.04
CA CYS A 163 -11.13 5.23 -3.04
C CYS A 163 -9.60 5.18 -3.02
N ALA A 164 -8.99 5.13 -4.20
CA ALA A 164 -7.54 5.24 -4.37
C ALA A 164 -7.18 6.67 -4.77
N HIS A 165 -6.16 7.25 -4.11
CA HIS A 165 -5.57 8.55 -4.47
C HIS A 165 -4.04 8.46 -4.42
N GLY A 166 -3.46 7.75 -5.41
CA GLY A 166 -2.02 7.55 -5.52
C GLY A 166 -1.49 6.30 -4.81
N ALA A 167 -2.06 5.89 -3.68
CA ALA A 167 -1.65 4.66 -3.01
C ALA A 167 -2.35 3.43 -3.61
N PRO A 168 -1.70 2.24 -3.61
CA PRO A 168 -2.28 1.01 -4.13
C PRO A 168 -3.56 0.61 -3.39
N LEU A 169 -4.59 0.24 -4.15
CA LEU A 169 -5.84 -0.30 -3.62
C LEU A 169 -6.46 -1.28 -4.62
N TYR A 170 -6.83 -2.44 -4.13
CA TYR A 170 -7.39 -3.54 -4.91
C TYR A 170 -8.78 -3.87 -4.39
N ALA A 171 -9.74 -4.05 -5.28
CA ALA A 171 -11.06 -4.57 -4.94
C ALA A 171 -11.23 -5.97 -5.51
N ALA A 172 -11.90 -6.85 -4.79
CA ALA A 172 -12.17 -8.20 -5.26
C ALA A 172 -13.63 -8.61 -5.01
N VAL A 173 -14.16 -9.49 -5.86
CA VAL A 173 -15.53 -10.02 -5.76
C VAL A 173 -15.58 -11.48 -6.18
N GLY A 174 -16.24 -12.29 -5.36
CA GLY A 174 -16.44 -13.72 -5.60
C GLY A 174 -17.17 -14.39 -4.46
N GLY A 175 -17.73 -15.59 -4.66
CA GLY A 175 -18.35 -16.35 -3.58
C GLY A 175 -19.47 -15.66 -2.81
N GLY A 176 -20.19 -14.70 -3.42
CA GLY A 176 -21.23 -13.92 -2.74
C GLY A 176 -20.70 -12.81 -1.83
N SER A 177 -19.40 -12.56 -1.82
CA SER A 177 -18.73 -11.52 -1.03
C SER A 177 -17.97 -10.54 -1.90
N ALA A 178 -17.57 -9.41 -1.31
CA ALA A 178 -16.65 -8.45 -1.89
C ALA A 178 -15.69 -7.93 -0.83
N CYS A 179 -14.46 -7.62 -1.21
CA CYS A 179 -13.44 -7.08 -0.32
C CYS A 179 -12.58 -6.03 -1.01
N VAL A 180 -11.88 -5.26 -0.21
CA VAL A 180 -10.89 -4.28 -0.65
C VAL A 180 -9.63 -4.43 0.21
N SER A 181 -8.47 -4.30 -0.39
CA SER A 181 -7.20 -4.39 0.33
C SER A 181 -6.15 -3.47 -0.27
N SER A 182 -5.29 -2.92 0.57
CA SER A 182 -4.05 -2.26 0.14
C SER A 182 -2.93 -3.24 -0.19
N ASP A 183 -3.11 -4.52 0.18
CA ASP A 183 -2.17 -5.60 -0.10
C ASP A 183 -2.85 -6.68 -0.95
N LEU A 184 -2.30 -6.91 -2.13
CA LEU A 184 -2.81 -7.92 -3.05
C LEU A 184 -2.73 -9.34 -2.47
N ALA A 185 -1.73 -9.62 -1.63
CA ALA A 185 -1.55 -10.92 -0.99
C ALA A 185 -2.68 -11.30 0.00
N ALA A 186 -3.41 -10.30 0.51
CA ALA A 186 -4.55 -10.54 1.39
C ALA A 186 -5.82 -10.98 0.63
N LEU A 187 -5.83 -10.86 -0.69
CA LEU A 187 -6.93 -11.28 -1.56
C LEU A 187 -6.75 -12.75 -2.00
N GLU A 188 -7.83 -13.36 -2.47
CA GLU A 188 -7.86 -14.76 -2.90
C GLU A 188 -8.14 -14.84 -4.41
N PRO A 189 -7.12 -14.66 -5.27
CA PRO A 189 -7.31 -14.54 -6.72
C PRO A 189 -7.87 -15.79 -7.38
N ASP A 190 -7.65 -16.96 -6.80
CA ASP A 190 -8.18 -18.23 -7.30
C ASP A 190 -9.72 -18.33 -7.13
N GLN A 191 -10.28 -17.57 -6.20
CA GLN A 191 -11.70 -17.58 -5.86
C GLN A 191 -12.43 -16.29 -6.23
N MET A 192 -11.69 -15.19 -6.45
CA MET A 192 -12.25 -13.86 -6.64
C MET A 192 -11.70 -13.16 -7.89
N LYS A 193 -12.56 -12.35 -8.53
CA LYS A 193 -12.13 -11.43 -9.58
C LYS A 193 -11.55 -10.19 -8.96
N ILE A 194 -10.31 -9.87 -9.27
CA ILE A 194 -9.55 -8.74 -8.70
C ILE A 194 -9.53 -7.56 -9.68
N TYR A 195 -9.63 -6.35 -9.12
CA TYR A 195 -9.64 -5.08 -9.83
C TYR A 195 -8.68 -4.11 -9.16
N VAL A 196 -7.77 -3.50 -9.93
CA VAL A 196 -6.88 -2.45 -9.43
C VAL A 196 -7.62 -1.11 -9.53
N LEU A 197 -7.65 -0.31 -8.46
CA LEU A 197 -8.19 1.04 -8.52
C LEU A 197 -7.12 2.02 -9.01
N SER A 198 -7.48 2.83 -10.00
CA SER A 198 -6.66 3.94 -10.46
C SER A 198 -6.88 5.19 -9.60
N ALA A 199 -5.96 6.14 -9.66
CA ALA A 199 -6.05 7.37 -8.88
C ALA A 199 -7.38 8.12 -9.15
N GLY A 200 -8.09 8.47 -8.09
CA GLY A 200 -9.40 9.13 -8.12
C GLY A 200 -10.58 8.21 -8.41
N GLU A 201 -10.37 6.91 -8.60
CA GLU A 201 -11.45 5.95 -8.72
C GLU A 201 -12.01 5.59 -7.35
N CYS A 202 -13.35 5.50 -7.29
CA CYS A 202 -14.08 5.02 -6.11
C CYS A 202 -14.80 3.71 -6.45
N VAL A 203 -14.98 2.87 -5.44
CA VAL A 203 -15.77 1.63 -5.54
C VAL A 203 -16.72 1.51 -4.35
N GLN A 204 -17.93 1.09 -4.60
CA GLN A 204 -18.87 0.61 -3.59
C GLN A 204 -18.86 -0.92 -3.62
N LEU A 205 -18.74 -1.51 -2.46
CA LEU A 205 -18.78 -2.95 -2.26
C LEU A 205 -20.09 -3.32 -1.56
N ARG A 206 -20.83 -4.25 -2.15
CA ARG A 206 -21.98 -4.92 -1.55
C ARG A 206 -21.78 -6.42 -1.65
N PRO A 207 -22.51 -7.26 -0.91
CA PRO A 207 -22.37 -8.72 -1.02
C PRO A 207 -22.43 -9.17 -2.47
N GLY A 208 -21.32 -9.76 -2.98
CA GLY A 208 -21.18 -10.26 -4.34
C GLY A 208 -21.20 -9.22 -5.46
N LYS A 209 -21.08 -7.92 -5.16
CA LYS A 209 -21.19 -6.85 -6.18
C LYS A 209 -20.18 -5.73 -5.95
N LEU A 210 -19.61 -5.22 -7.06
CA LEU A 210 -18.80 -4.00 -7.10
C LEU A 210 -19.43 -3.00 -8.07
N GLN A 211 -19.45 -1.71 -7.65
CA GLN A 211 -19.81 -0.62 -8.54
C GLN A 211 -18.69 0.42 -8.51
N PHE A 212 -18.15 0.75 -9.67
CA PHE A 212 -17.03 1.69 -9.80
C PHE A 212 -17.46 3.04 -10.34
N TRP A 213 -16.76 4.09 -9.93
CA TRP A 213 -16.83 5.45 -10.46
C TRP A 213 -15.43 5.95 -10.78
N ASN A 214 -15.28 6.68 -11.87
CA ASN A 214 -14.03 7.35 -12.19
C ASN A 214 -13.88 8.68 -11.42
N ALA A 215 -12.71 9.31 -11.54
CA ALA A 215 -12.39 10.59 -10.88
C ALA A 215 -13.41 11.72 -11.21
N LYS A 216 -14.13 11.63 -12.34
CA LYS A 216 -15.19 12.58 -12.71
C LYS A 216 -16.56 12.22 -12.10
N GLY A 217 -16.67 11.11 -11.34
CA GLY A 217 -17.92 10.63 -10.73
C GLY A 217 -18.88 9.92 -11.70
N LYS A 218 -18.42 9.57 -12.87
CA LYS A 218 -19.19 8.77 -13.80
C LYS A 218 -19.07 7.28 -13.44
N LYS A 219 -20.18 6.56 -13.38
CA LYS A 219 -20.18 5.09 -13.26
C LYS A 219 -19.44 4.47 -14.42
N ILE A 220 -18.55 3.53 -14.13
CA ILE A 220 -17.75 2.83 -15.13
C ILE A 220 -17.87 1.31 -14.94
N LYS A 221 -17.72 0.57 -16.04
CA LYS A 221 -17.45 -0.86 -16.01
C LYS A 221 -15.92 -1.04 -16.03
N LYS A 222 -15.43 -1.97 -15.23
CA LYS A 222 -14.00 -2.28 -15.12
C LYS A 222 -13.79 -3.76 -15.40
N SER A 223 -12.74 -4.10 -16.12
CA SER A 223 -12.35 -5.50 -16.34
C SER A 223 -11.49 -5.98 -15.18
N PRO A 224 -11.65 -7.23 -14.74
CA PRO A 224 -10.75 -7.80 -13.74
C PRO A 224 -9.35 -7.94 -14.30
N CYS A 225 -8.36 -7.78 -13.44
CA CYS A 225 -6.97 -8.04 -13.76
C CYS A 225 -6.69 -9.55 -13.66
N ALA A 226 -5.91 -10.09 -14.59
CA ALA A 226 -5.31 -11.40 -14.41
C ALA A 226 -4.18 -11.26 -13.38
N VAL A 227 -4.46 -11.69 -12.17
CA VAL A 227 -3.49 -11.69 -11.08
C VAL A 227 -3.06 -13.12 -10.85
N THR A 228 -1.79 -13.42 -11.12
CA THR A 228 -1.16 -14.65 -10.68
C THR A 228 -0.37 -14.29 -9.43
N LEU A 229 -0.93 -14.54 -8.25
CA LEU A 229 -0.14 -14.45 -7.04
C LEU A 229 0.87 -15.61 -7.07
N ARG A 230 2.07 -15.34 -7.55
CA ARG A 230 3.21 -16.12 -7.12
C ARG A 230 3.50 -15.64 -5.69
N ARG A 231 2.88 -16.31 -4.71
CA ARG A 231 3.39 -16.17 -3.35
C ARG A 231 4.88 -16.48 -3.45
N PRO A 232 5.78 -15.56 -3.11
CA PRO A 232 7.10 -16.01 -2.72
C PRO A 232 6.85 -17.06 -1.64
N PRO A 233 7.61 -18.17 -1.62
CA PRO A 233 7.50 -19.12 -0.54
C PRO A 233 7.45 -18.28 0.74
N ALA A 234 6.51 -18.62 1.63
CA ALA A 234 6.29 -17.88 2.88
C ALA A 234 7.54 -18.05 3.77
N ALA A 235 8.57 -17.34 3.43
CA ALA A 235 9.76 -17.09 4.21
C ALA A 235 9.56 -15.74 4.93
N GLY A 236 8.48 -15.63 5.65
CA GLY A 236 8.37 -14.72 6.76
C GLY A 236 9.10 -15.40 7.91
N PHE A 237 10.38 -15.10 8.11
CA PHE A 237 11.03 -15.47 9.35
C PHE A 237 10.30 -14.72 10.47
N ALA A 238 9.79 -15.47 11.44
CA ALA A 238 9.10 -14.90 12.60
C ALA A 238 10.08 -14.12 13.50
N ASP A 239 11.38 -14.40 13.36
CA ASP A 239 12.48 -13.81 14.10
C ASP A 239 13.60 -13.33 13.15
N PRO A 240 14.12 -12.10 13.30
CA PRO A 240 15.31 -11.64 12.57
C PRO A 240 16.53 -12.56 12.72
N GLY A 241 16.66 -13.26 13.83
CA GLY A 241 17.71 -14.24 14.04
C GLY A 241 17.61 -15.46 13.11
N GLU A 242 16.40 -15.96 12.89
CA GLU A 242 16.16 -17.05 11.93
C GLU A 242 16.47 -16.60 10.49
N ALA A 243 16.12 -15.36 10.14
CA ALA A 243 16.45 -14.78 8.85
C ALA A 243 17.96 -14.71 8.61
N LEU A 244 18.73 -14.31 9.62
CA LEU A 244 20.18 -14.27 9.56
C LEU A 244 20.80 -15.67 9.43
N GLN A 245 20.24 -16.67 10.10
CA GLN A 245 20.71 -18.06 10.00
C GLN A 245 20.41 -18.67 8.63
N ALA A 246 19.31 -18.32 8.00
CA ALA A 246 18.94 -18.78 6.67
C ALA A 246 19.72 -18.09 5.54
N LEU A 247 20.24 -16.90 5.79
CA LEU A 247 20.90 -16.05 4.77
C LEU A 247 22.01 -16.77 3.97
N PRO A 248 22.91 -17.58 4.56
CA PRO A 248 23.91 -18.32 3.78
C PRO A 248 23.29 -19.26 2.75
N GLY A 249 22.24 -20.01 3.12
CA GLY A 249 21.53 -20.91 2.22
C GLY A 249 20.79 -20.17 1.11
N ASP A 250 20.15 -19.04 1.43
CA ASP A 250 19.46 -18.19 0.46
C ASP A 250 20.45 -17.58 -0.55
N LEU A 251 21.62 -17.13 -0.08
CA LEU A 251 22.71 -16.63 -0.94
C LEU A 251 23.24 -17.74 -1.86
N GLU A 252 23.40 -18.96 -1.35
CA GLU A 252 23.83 -20.09 -2.16
C GLU A 252 22.82 -20.42 -3.26
N LEU A 253 21.51 -20.42 -2.95
CA LEU A 253 20.43 -20.58 -3.93
C LEU A 253 20.44 -19.47 -4.99
N LEU A 254 20.66 -18.22 -4.60
CA LEU A 254 20.80 -17.09 -5.51
C LEU A 254 22.03 -17.25 -6.42
N LEU A 255 23.16 -17.65 -5.88
CA LEU A 255 24.37 -17.90 -6.64
C LEU A 255 24.14 -19.02 -7.68
N HIS A 256 23.56 -20.15 -7.28
CA HIS A 256 23.20 -21.21 -8.21
C HIS A 256 22.23 -20.77 -9.32
N ARG A 257 21.33 -19.86 -9.01
CA ARG A 257 20.36 -19.31 -9.96
C ARG A 257 20.99 -18.34 -10.96
N PHE A 258 21.89 -17.49 -10.51
CA PHE A 258 22.43 -16.37 -11.29
C PHE A 258 23.89 -16.55 -11.74
N VAL A 259 24.57 -17.60 -11.28
CA VAL A 259 25.96 -17.88 -11.66
C VAL A 259 26.07 -19.34 -12.15
N ARG A 260 26.76 -19.56 -13.25
CA ARG A 260 27.11 -20.90 -13.75
C ARG A 260 28.60 -20.97 -14.03
N GLY A 261 29.33 -21.70 -13.18
CA GLY A 261 30.78 -21.59 -13.12
C GLY A 261 31.15 -20.18 -12.71
N ASP A 262 32.06 -19.53 -13.42
CA ASP A 262 32.49 -18.16 -13.15
C ASP A 262 31.71 -17.11 -13.98
N GLN A 263 30.61 -17.51 -14.63
CA GLN A 263 29.87 -16.62 -15.51
C GLN A 263 28.49 -16.25 -14.94
N PRO A 264 28.13 -14.96 -14.88
CA PRO A 264 26.80 -14.52 -14.45
C PRO A 264 25.73 -14.94 -15.45
N ARG A 265 24.57 -15.38 -14.95
CA ARG A 265 23.38 -15.73 -15.72
C ARG A 265 22.23 -14.80 -15.35
N LEU A 266 22.12 -13.68 -16.05
CA LEU A 266 21.04 -12.71 -15.83
C LEU A 266 19.75 -13.06 -16.60
N GLY A 267 19.57 -14.31 -16.98
CA GLY A 267 18.37 -14.80 -17.66
C GLY A 267 18.17 -14.15 -19.03
N LYS A 268 16.91 -13.76 -19.32
CA LYS A 268 16.53 -13.06 -20.57
C LYS A 268 16.69 -11.54 -20.47
N SER A 269 17.57 -11.05 -19.62
CA SER A 269 17.80 -9.61 -19.47
C SER A 269 18.14 -8.97 -20.84
N ARG A 270 17.41 -7.91 -21.20
CA ARG A 270 17.68 -7.11 -22.40
C ARG A 270 18.68 -5.98 -22.13
N LEU A 271 19.26 -5.96 -20.94
CA LEU A 271 20.23 -4.95 -20.55
C LEU A 271 21.47 -5.08 -21.42
N ARG A 272 21.81 -4.04 -22.15
CA ARG A 272 23.03 -3.97 -22.97
C ARG A 272 23.99 -2.98 -22.32
N PRO A 273 25.12 -3.42 -21.75
CA PRO A 273 26.03 -2.53 -21.00
C PRO A 273 26.80 -1.56 -21.87
N ARG A 274 26.86 -1.75 -23.20
CA ARG A 274 27.62 -0.87 -24.10
C ARG A 274 27.15 0.57 -24.04
N GLY A 275 28.08 1.52 -23.81
CA GLY A 275 27.82 2.95 -23.77
C GLY A 275 27.21 3.44 -22.45
N ILE A 276 27.29 2.64 -21.37
CA ILE A 276 27.03 3.09 -20.00
C ILE A 276 28.32 3.70 -19.47
N SER A 277 28.27 4.95 -19.05
CA SER A 277 29.38 5.69 -18.46
C SER A 277 29.23 5.88 -16.94
N ARG A 278 28.03 5.65 -16.39
CA ARG A 278 27.76 5.70 -14.96
C ARG A 278 26.51 4.90 -14.59
N VAL A 279 26.46 4.47 -13.33
CA VAL A 279 25.30 3.75 -12.75
C VAL A 279 24.69 4.61 -11.65
N LEU A 280 23.38 4.78 -11.65
CA LEU A 280 22.63 5.46 -10.62
C LEU A 280 21.67 4.45 -10.00
N LEU A 281 21.83 4.19 -8.71
CA LEU A 281 21.02 3.23 -7.97
C LEU A 281 20.01 4.00 -7.12
N VAL A 282 18.73 3.66 -7.22
CA VAL A 282 17.65 4.41 -6.61
C VAL A 282 16.80 3.48 -5.75
N GLY A 283 16.56 3.84 -4.49
CA GLY A 283 15.75 3.05 -3.57
C GLY A 283 15.16 3.88 -2.43
N CYS A 284 14.29 3.28 -1.63
CA CYS A 284 13.72 3.87 -0.42
C CYS A 284 14.05 3.00 0.79
N GLY A 285 14.28 3.60 1.96
CA GLY A 285 14.52 2.88 3.22
C GLY A 285 15.67 1.86 3.09
N THR A 286 15.44 0.61 3.44
CA THR A 286 16.45 -0.47 3.36
C THR A 286 16.96 -0.68 1.94
N SER A 287 16.11 -0.51 0.92
CA SER A 287 16.53 -0.59 -0.50
C SER A 287 17.51 0.53 -0.88
N TYR A 288 17.42 1.71 -0.26
CA TYR A 288 18.41 2.78 -0.45
C TYR A 288 19.75 2.42 0.19
N GLN A 289 19.76 1.81 1.39
CA GLN A 289 20.99 1.33 2.02
C GLN A 289 21.67 0.25 1.17
N LEU A 290 20.88 -0.66 0.58
CA LEU A 290 21.37 -1.64 -0.39
C LEU A 290 21.95 -0.96 -1.64
N ALA A 291 21.31 0.11 -2.13
CA ALA A 291 21.81 0.90 -3.25
C ALA A 291 23.20 1.52 -2.95
N GLN A 292 23.39 2.03 -1.73
CA GLN A 292 24.69 2.58 -1.29
C GLN A 292 25.80 1.51 -1.29
N ALA A 293 25.53 0.33 -0.72
CA ALA A 293 26.47 -0.78 -0.73
C ALA A 293 26.77 -1.27 -2.16
N ALA A 294 25.75 -1.33 -3.01
CA ALA A 294 25.90 -1.73 -4.41
C ALA A 294 26.72 -0.69 -5.22
N ALA A 295 26.57 0.61 -4.96
CA ALA A 295 27.37 1.64 -5.63
C ALA A 295 28.87 1.43 -5.38
N CYS A 296 29.27 1.21 -4.13
CA CYS A 296 30.66 0.92 -3.79
C CYS A 296 31.20 -0.32 -4.51
N ASN A 297 30.37 -1.37 -4.64
CA ASN A 297 30.76 -2.58 -5.35
C ASN A 297 30.88 -2.35 -6.87
N PHE A 298 29.99 -1.56 -7.47
CA PHE A 298 30.09 -1.22 -8.90
C PHE A 298 31.38 -0.47 -9.21
N GLU A 299 31.76 0.49 -8.40
CA GLU A 299 33.00 1.24 -8.59
C GLU A 299 34.24 0.37 -8.46
N SER A 300 34.26 -0.51 -7.41
CA SER A 300 35.43 -1.35 -7.14
C SER A 300 35.60 -2.52 -8.12
N VAL A 301 34.50 -3.04 -8.71
CA VAL A 301 34.53 -4.25 -9.55
C VAL A 301 34.41 -3.93 -11.03
N CYS A 302 33.60 -2.91 -11.38
CA CYS A 302 33.26 -2.61 -12.77
C CYS A 302 34.02 -1.40 -13.34
N ASP A 303 34.77 -0.66 -12.50
CA ASP A 303 35.49 0.57 -12.88
C ASP A 303 34.57 1.59 -13.58
N VAL A 304 33.32 1.66 -13.11
CA VAL A 304 32.27 2.57 -13.60
C VAL A 304 31.77 3.41 -12.43
N PRO A 305 31.76 4.75 -12.54
CA PRO A 305 31.21 5.62 -11.49
C PRO A 305 29.78 5.22 -11.15
N ALA A 306 29.51 5.02 -9.86
CA ALA A 306 28.22 4.61 -9.36
C ALA A 306 27.77 5.46 -8.17
N PHE A 307 26.52 5.89 -8.18
CA PHE A 307 25.95 6.76 -7.16
C PHE A 307 24.63 6.19 -6.67
N ALA A 308 24.38 6.28 -5.37
CA ALA A 308 23.12 5.91 -4.77
C ALA A 308 22.32 7.16 -4.38
N TYR A 309 21.04 7.13 -4.67
CA TYR A 309 20.08 8.19 -4.33
C TYR A 309 18.86 7.60 -3.62
N SER A 310 18.34 8.31 -2.64
CA SER A 310 16.97 8.04 -2.25
C SER A 310 16.03 8.41 -3.40
N ALA A 311 14.94 7.65 -3.58
CA ALA A 311 14.02 7.94 -4.68
C ALA A 311 13.41 9.34 -4.59
N GLY A 312 13.15 9.83 -3.37
CA GLY A 312 12.68 11.21 -3.14
C GLY A 312 13.68 12.26 -3.61
N GLU A 313 14.98 12.13 -3.27
CA GLU A 313 16.03 13.04 -3.74
C GLU A 313 16.18 13.00 -5.26
N PHE A 314 16.14 11.80 -5.85
CA PHE A 314 16.20 11.64 -7.30
C PHE A 314 15.02 12.34 -8.00
N CYS A 315 13.81 12.20 -7.46
CA CYS A 315 12.60 12.85 -7.98
C CYS A 315 12.57 14.35 -7.73
N ALA A 316 13.13 14.85 -6.62
CA ALA A 316 13.20 16.28 -6.31
C ALA A 316 14.03 17.08 -7.32
N GLY A 317 14.96 16.45 -8.00
CA GLY A 317 15.72 17.05 -9.09
C GLY A 317 17.18 17.28 -8.76
N GLY A 318 17.93 17.79 -9.76
CA GLY A 318 19.37 18.05 -9.64
C GLY A 318 20.27 16.88 -10.04
N VAL A 319 19.71 15.68 -10.22
CA VAL A 319 20.49 14.52 -10.68
C VAL A 319 20.64 14.59 -12.20
N VAL A 320 21.89 14.62 -12.65
CA VAL A 320 22.20 14.59 -14.08
C VAL A 320 21.97 13.17 -14.61
N CYS A 321 21.01 13.05 -15.51
CA CYS A 321 20.60 11.77 -16.09
C CYS A 321 20.51 11.93 -17.60
N ASP A 322 21.25 11.10 -18.36
CA ASP A 322 21.31 11.14 -19.81
C ASP A 322 21.46 9.72 -20.41
N ARG A 323 21.69 9.64 -21.70
CA ARG A 323 21.85 8.37 -22.43
C ARG A 323 23.05 7.53 -21.97
N GLY A 324 24.02 8.11 -21.30
CA GLY A 324 25.18 7.43 -20.72
C GLY A 324 24.89 6.82 -19.34
N ALA A 325 23.77 7.15 -18.73
CA ALA A 325 23.40 6.63 -17.42
C ALA A 325 22.59 5.32 -17.53
N LEU A 326 22.89 4.39 -16.63
CA LEU A 326 22.01 3.27 -16.26
C LEU A 326 21.40 3.60 -14.90
N VAL A 327 20.10 3.72 -14.83
CA VAL A 327 19.36 3.93 -13.57
C VAL A 327 18.72 2.62 -13.14
N VAL A 328 19.09 2.13 -11.96
CA VAL A 328 18.57 0.87 -11.39
C VAL A 328 17.70 1.19 -10.19
N GLY A 329 16.39 0.97 -10.32
CA GLY A 329 15.45 1.05 -9.20
C GLY A 329 15.50 -0.22 -8.36
N ILE A 330 15.63 -0.09 -7.05
CA ILE A 330 15.63 -1.21 -6.10
C ILE A 330 14.39 -1.11 -5.23
N SER A 331 13.51 -2.12 -5.32
CA SER A 331 12.30 -2.19 -4.52
C SER A 331 11.93 -3.65 -4.26
N ALA A 332 11.91 -4.08 -3.00
CA ALA A 332 11.58 -5.45 -2.65
C ALA A 332 10.17 -5.86 -3.15
N SER A 333 9.19 -4.99 -2.99
CA SER A 333 7.81 -5.22 -3.47
C SER A 333 7.59 -4.89 -4.94
N GLY A 334 8.49 -4.08 -5.56
CA GLY A 334 8.29 -3.49 -6.88
C GLY A 334 7.19 -2.42 -6.95
N GLN A 335 6.52 -2.13 -5.83
CA GLN A 335 5.35 -1.23 -5.79
C GLN A 335 5.66 0.14 -5.16
N THR A 336 6.93 0.45 -4.90
CA THR A 336 7.34 1.73 -4.33
C THR A 336 7.15 2.83 -5.36
N ALA A 337 6.14 3.69 -5.17
CA ALA A 337 5.73 4.71 -6.14
C ALA A 337 6.87 5.66 -6.52
N GLU A 338 7.66 6.11 -5.53
CA GLU A 338 8.80 7.01 -5.74
C GLU A 338 9.90 6.36 -6.59
N VAL A 339 10.11 5.05 -6.45
CA VAL A 339 11.09 4.31 -7.30
C VAL A 339 10.58 4.20 -8.72
N ALA A 340 9.29 3.92 -8.92
CA ALA A 340 8.67 3.87 -10.24
C ALA A 340 8.71 5.26 -10.92
N GLU A 341 8.41 6.34 -10.19
CA GLU A 341 8.51 7.72 -10.68
C GLU A 341 9.94 8.07 -11.07
N ALA A 342 10.93 7.71 -10.25
CA ALA A 342 12.35 7.93 -10.54
C ALA A 342 12.77 7.24 -11.85
N LEU A 343 12.36 6.00 -12.08
CA LEU A 343 12.64 5.26 -13.32
C LEU A 343 11.95 5.90 -14.52
N GLN A 344 10.70 6.34 -14.40
CA GLN A 344 9.99 7.06 -15.46
C GLN A 344 10.68 8.38 -15.82
N LYS A 345 11.08 9.15 -14.79
CA LYS A 345 11.83 10.40 -14.97
C LYS A 345 13.16 10.16 -15.66
N ALA A 346 13.91 9.14 -15.23
CA ALA A 346 15.17 8.75 -15.85
C ALA A 346 15.00 8.37 -17.34
N ALA A 347 13.99 7.58 -17.64
CA ALA A 347 13.65 7.19 -19.02
C ALA A 347 13.29 8.41 -19.89
N ALA A 348 12.57 9.39 -19.35
CA ALA A 348 12.23 10.64 -20.05
C ALA A 348 13.47 11.46 -20.43
N PHE A 349 14.54 11.40 -19.63
CA PHE A 349 15.85 12.00 -19.94
C PHE A 349 16.73 11.14 -20.87
N GLY A 350 16.24 10.00 -21.32
CA GLY A 350 16.91 9.10 -22.24
C GLY A 350 17.88 8.12 -21.59
N ALA A 351 17.92 8.03 -20.26
CA ALA A 351 18.70 7.02 -19.56
C ALA A 351 18.14 5.63 -19.81
N ARG A 352 19.00 4.63 -19.65
CA ARG A 352 18.57 3.23 -19.60
C ARG A 352 18.08 2.94 -18.19
N THR A 353 16.97 2.24 -18.08
CA THR A 353 16.38 1.86 -16.79
C THR A 353 16.36 0.36 -16.61
N ALA A 354 16.53 -0.06 -15.37
CA ALA A 354 16.36 -1.44 -14.92
C ALA A 354 15.71 -1.42 -13.54
N ALA A 355 15.01 -2.50 -13.18
CA ALA A 355 14.47 -2.69 -11.85
C ALA A 355 15.02 -3.97 -11.24
N LEU A 356 15.38 -3.92 -9.96
CA LEU A 356 15.67 -5.06 -9.10
C LEU A 356 14.51 -5.18 -8.12
N THR A 357 13.68 -6.20 -8.31
CA THR A 357 12.49 -6.42 -7.49
C THR A 357 12.34 -7.89 -7.13
N GLY A 358 11.72 -8.17 -5.99
CA GLY A 358 11.31 -9.51 -5.57
C GLY A 358 10.06 -10.01 -6.30
N ASP A 359 9.26 -9.10 -6.90
CA ASP A 359 8.06 -9.44 -7.67
C ASP A 359 8.29 -9.15 -9.17
N PRO A 360 8.43 -10.19 -10.01
CA PRO A 360 8.66 -10.02 -11.45
C PRO A 360 7.46 -9.45 -12.20
N ASP A 361 6.26 -9.49 -11.61
CA ASP A 361 5.02 -8.99 -12.20
C ASP A 361 4.64 -7.59 -11.68
N SER A 362 5.52 -6.96 -10.90
CA SER A 362 5.34 -5.58 -10.45
C SER A 362 5.39 -4.58 -11.62
N PRO A 363 4.68 -3.46 -11.53
CA PRO A 363 4.57 -2.46 -12.59
C PRO A 363 5.90 -1.87 -13.05
#